data_4d070c60f1623e747399cd30210b180b
#
_entry.id   4d070c60f1623e747399cd30210b180b
#
_cell.length_a   1.000
_cell.length_b   1.000
_cell.length_c   1.000
_cell.angle_alpha   90.00
_cell.angle_beta   90.00
_cell.angle_gamma   90.00
#
_symmetry.space_group_name_H-M   'P 1'
#
loop_
_entity.id
_entity.type
_entity.pdbx_description
1 polymer ?
#
loop_
_entity_poly.entity_id
_entity_poly.type
_entity_poly.pdbx_seq_one_letter_code
_entity_poly.pdbx_strand_id
1 'polypeptide(L)'
;MIQGKIIRVAGPVVDVQFTAGRLPALQEALTVTAEGTERTMEVAQHVNESTVRCIMLSASEGLGKGMEVTATGHGLTAPVGEATLGRMFDPLGRPIDGKGSVDDVPHWPIHRKAPSFAEQKPATEILETGIKVIDLLAPYAKGGKIGLFGGAGVGKTVLIQELIHNVATEHGGYSIFTGVGERSREGCDLWGEMNASGVLNKTALVFGQMNEPPGARMRVAETGLTMAEYFREETHKDVLLFIDNIFRFVQAGSEVSALMGRMPSAVGYQPTLANELGALQERITSTRDGSITSVQAVYVPADDLTDPAPATTFSHLDGTLVLSRQIAELGIYPAVDPLDSTSRILDPNVVGEEHYGVARGVQQVLQKYKELQDIIAILGMDELSDDDKLVVARARRIQRFLSQPFHVAETFTGTPGVYVKLEATVKAFKGILNGDYDHLAEDDFYMVGDIDMALAKYQKRQEN
;
A
#
# COMPACT_ATOMS: atom_id res chain seq x y z
N MET A 1 -6.95 -9.39 -37.78
CA MET A 1 -7.61 -9.67 -36.48
C MET A 1 -8.39 -10.95 -36.63
N ILE A 2 -8.33 -11.83 -35.64
CA ILE A 2 -9.05 -13.12 -35.66
C ILE A 2 -10.42 -12.86 -35.04
N GLN A 3 -11.48 -13.37 -35.70
CA GLN A 3 -12.85 -13.22 -35.21
C GLN A 3 -13.38 -14.55 -34.68
N GLY A 4 -14.11 -14.49 -33.61
CA GLY A 4 -14.81 -15.59 -32.97
C GLY A 4 -16.27 -15.25 -32.69
N LYS A 5 -17.02 -16.21 -32.16
CA LYS A 5 -18.42 -16.03 -31.78
C LYS A 5 -18.63 -16.55 -30.34
N ILE A 6 -19.41 -15.81 -29.57
CA ILE A 6 -19.84 -16.25 -28.24
C ILE A 6 -20.74 -17.48 -28.39
N ILE A 7 -20.39 -18.55 -27.71
CA ILE A 7 -21.20 -19.79 -27.67
C ILE A 7 -21.88 -20.00 -26.32
N ARG A 8 -21.35 -19.38 -25.25
CA ARG A 8 -21.89 -19.48 -23.89
C ARG A 8 -21.55 -18.23 -23.09
N VAL A 9 -22.51 -17.75 -22.31
CA VAL A 9 -22.33 -16.69 -21.30
C VAL A 9 -22.80 -17.25 -19.96
N ALA A 10 -21.95 -17.21 -18.94
CA ALA A 10 -22.25 -17.66 -17.60
C ALA A 10 -21.73 -16.61 -16.59
N GLY A 11 -22.50 -15.51 -16.40
CA GLY A 11 -22.05 -14.36 -15.65
C GLY A 11 -20.79 -13.75 -16.30
N PRO A 12 -19.72 -13.52 -15.52
CA PRO A 12 -18.48 -12.95 -16.08
C PRO A 12 -17.61 -13.95 -16.85
N VAL A 13 -18.03 -15.21 -17.02
CA VAL A 13 -17.33 -16.23 -17.82
C VAL A 13 -18.00 -16.37 -19.17
N VAL A 14 -17.23 -16.23 -20.23
CA VAL A 14 -17.69 -16.30 -21.62
C VAL A 14 -16.86 -17.29 -22.40
N ASP A 15 -17.52 -18.26 -23.04
CA ASP A 15 -16.86 -19.18 -23.94
C ASP A 15 -17.02 -18.67 -25.39
N VAL A 16 -15.89 -18.52 -26.08
CA VAL A 16 -15.83 -17.98 -27.47
C VAL A 16 -15.25 -19.03 -28.39
N GLN A 17 -15.94 -19.30 -29.48
CA GLN A 17 -15.51 -20.22 -30.53
C GLN A 17 -14.84 -19.47 -31.68
N PHE A 18 -13.67 -19.94 -32.04
CA PHE A 18 -12.91 -19.49 -33.18
C PHE A 18 -12.86 -20.57 -34.27
N THR A 19 -12.50 -20.18 -35.47
CA THR A 19 -12.26 -21.15 -36.55
C THR A 19 -11.05 -22.01 -36.22
N ALA A 20 -11.13 -23.30 -36.46
CA ALA A 20 -10.11 -24.29 -36.11
C ALA A 20 -8.70 -23.91 -36.56
N GLY A 21 -7.73 -24.08 -35.66
CA GLY A 21 -6.31 -23.95 -35.94
C GLY A 21 -5.67 -22.61 -35.60
N ARG A 22 -6.43 -21.62 -35.07
CA ARG A 22 -5.88 -20.33 -34.67
C ARG A 22 -6.65 -19.77 -33.48
N LEU A 23 -6.27 -20.20 -32.27
CA LEU A 23 -6.81 -19.66 -31.04
C LEU A 23 -6.01 -18.41 -30.58
N PRO A 24 -6.67 -17.40 -29.97
CA PRO A 24 -6.00 -16.35 -29.24
C PRO A 24 -5.10 -16.94 -28.14
N ALA A 25 -4.01 -16.26 -27.83
CA ALA A 25 -3.11 -16.68 -26.77
C ALA A 25 -3.77 -16.56 -25.40
N LEU A 26 -3.24 -17.28 -24.38
CA LEU A 26 -3.61 -17.03 -22.99
C LEU A 26 -3.27 -15.60 -22.62
N GLN A 27 -4.15 -14.96 -21.82
CA GLN A 27 -4.05 -13.55 -21.44
C GLN A 27 -4.20 -12.54 -22.60
N GLU A 28 -4.57 -12.98 -23.79
CA GLU A 28 -4.92 -12.06 -24.87
C GLU A 28 -6.25 -11.37 -24.59
N ALA A 29 -6.30 -10.07 -24.88
CA ALA A 29 -7.52 -9.28 -24.76
C ALA A 29 -8.42 -9.49 -25.97
N LEU A 30 -9.70 -9.74 -25.71
CA LEU A 30 -10.74 -9.83 -26.74
C LEU A 30 -11.77 -8.73 -26.52
N THR A 31 -12.34 -8.20 -27.58
CA THR A 31 -13.38 -7.19 -27.51
C THR A 31 -14.68 -7.66 -28.19
N VAL A 32 -15.81 -7.22 -27.66
CA VAL A 32 -17.14 -7.43 -28.14
C VAL A 32 -17.97 -6.18 -27.97
N THR A 33 -18.77 -5.81 -28.96
CA THR A 33 -19.69 -4.68 -28.85
C THR A 33 -21.07 -5.17 -28.43
N ALA A 34 -21.54 -4.69 -27.28
CA ALA A 34 -22.88 -4.95 -26.76
C ALA A 34 -23.56 -3.63 -26.42
N GLU A 35 -24.78 -3.43 -26.90
CA GLU A 35 -25.59 -2.22 -26.67
C GLU A 35 -24.84 -0.91 -27.01
N GLY A 36 -24.03 -0.94 -28.07
CA GLY A 36 -23.24 0.21 -28.54
C GLY A 36 -21.98 0.50 -27.68
N THR A 37 -21.66 -0.33 -26.68
CA THR A 37 -20.49 -0.19 -25.83
C THR A 37 -19.52 -1.35 -26.08
N GLU A 38 -18.24 -1.02 -26.25
CA GLU A 38 -17.19 -2.03 -26.31
C GLU A 38 -16.95 -2.64 -24.93
N ARG A 39 -16.96 -3.95 -24.87
CA ARG A 39 -16.69 -4.75 -23.68
C ARG A 39 -15.39 -5.52 -23.90
N THR A 40 -14.59 -5.59 -22.86
CA THR A 40 -13.30 -6.29 -22.87
C THR A 40 -13.34 -7.55 -22.03
N MET A 41 -12.76 -8.61 -22.55
CA MET A 41 -12.54 -9.86 -21.82
C MET A 41 -11.11 -10.38 -22.06
N GLU A 42 -10.63 -11.23 -21.19
CA GLU A 42 -9.29 -11.82 -21.26
C GLU A 42 -9.38 -13.34 -21.37
N VAL A 43 -8.57 -13.93 -22.26
CA VAL A 43 -8.49 -15.38 -22.44
C VAL A 43 -7.85 -16.00 -21.20
N ALA A 44 -8.63 -16.81 -20.47
CA ALA A 44 -8.18 -17.47 -19.25
C ALA A 44 -7.81 -18.95 -19.48
N GLN A 45 -8.40 -19.61 -20.47
CA GLN A 45 -8.19 -21.03 -20.71
C GLN A 45 -8.53 -21.40 -22.16
N HIS A 46 -7.76 -22.31 -22.77
CA HIS A 46 -8.16 -23.04 -23.94
C HIS A 46 -8.98 -24.25 -23.52
N VAL A 47 -10.25 -24.31 -23.96
CA VAL A 47 -11.17 -25.42 -23.63
C VAL A 47 -10.95 -26.61 -24.57
N ASN A 48 -10.78 -26.32 -25.85
CA ASN A 48 -10.48 -27.29 -26.90
C ASN A 48 -9.81 -26.57 -28.11
N GLU A 49 -9.61 -27.25 -29.20
CA GLU A 49 -8.92 -26.75 -30.41
C GLU A 49 -9.60 -25.55 -31.11
N SER A 50 -10.84 -25.23 -30.74
CA SER A 50 -11.61 -24.14 -31.37
C SER A 50 -12.25 -23.19 -30.34
N THR A 51 -12.17 -23.48 -29.04
CA THR A 51 -12.91 -22.75 -28.01
C THR A 51 -11.98 -22.26 -26.91
N VAL A 52 -12.08 -20.99 -26.60
CA VAL A 52 -11.42 -20.37 -25.45
C VAL A 52 -12.46 -19.97 -24.38
N ARG A 53 -12.08 -20.03 -23.15
CA ARG A 53 -12.84 -19.50 -22.02
C ARG A 53 -12.21 -18.21 -21.56
N CYS A 54 -13.05 -17.17 -21.48
CA CYS A 54 -12.64 -15.82 -21.15
C CYS A 54 -13.29 -15.35 -19.85
N ILE A 55 -12.61 -14.43 -19.18
CA ILE A 55 -13.12 -13.70 -18.03
C ILE A 55 -13.41 -12.27 -18.47
N MET A 56 -14.63 -11.80 -18.17
CA MET A 56 -15.00 -10.41 -18.42
C MET A 56 -14.27 -9.46 -17.50
N LEU A 57 -13.78 -8.37 -18.08
CA LEU A 57 -13.16 -7.22 -17.39
C LEU A 57 -14.09 -6.01 -17.35
N SER A 58 -15.25 -6.15 -17.92
CA SER A 58 -16.35 -5.20 -17.90
C SER A 58 -17.66 -5.97 -17.69
N ALA A 59 -18.75 -5.24 -17.49
CA ALA A 59 -20.07 -5.84 -17.28
C ALA A 59 -20.44 -6.82 -18.41
N SER A 60 -21.08 -7.94 -18.07
CA SER A 60 -21.49 -8.98 -19.00
C SER A 60 -22.93 -8.84 -19.49
N GLU A 61 -23.67 -7.87 -18.97
CA GLU A 61 -25.05 -7.59 -19.36
C GLU A 61 -25.14 -7.24 -20.83
N GLY A 62 -26.16 -7.73 -21.50
CA GLY A 62 -26.37 -7.54 -22.94
C GLY A 62 -25.56 -8.48 -23.82
N LEU A 63 -24.67 -9.33 -23.27
CA LEU A 63 -23.96 -10.35 -24.05
C LEU A 63 -24.88 -11.54 -24.34
N GLY A 64 -24.81 -12.02 -25.58
CA GLY A 64 -25.62 -13.15 -26.03
C GLY A 64 -24.83 -14.10 -26.94
N LYS A 65 -25.34 -15.34 -27.03
CA LYS A 65 -24.81 -16.33 -27.97
C LYS A 65 -24.88 -15.84 -29.43
N GLY A 66 -23.81 -16.04 -30.17
CA GLY A 66 -23.71 -15.67 -31.57
C GLY A 66 -23.10 -14.29 -31.83
N MET A 67 -22.90 -13.47 -30.79
CA MET A 67 -22.20 -12.18 -30.92
C MET A 67 -20.77 -12.38 -31.40
N GLU A 68 -20.32 -11.50 -32.28
CA GLU A 68 -18.97 -11.50 -32.81
C GLU A 68 -17.98 -10.91 -31.78
N VAL A 69 -16.85 -11.61 -31.65
CA VAL A 69 -15.74 -11.22 -30.76
C VAL A 69 -14.48 -11.06 -31.60
N THR A 70 -13.75 -10.00 -31.34
CA THR A 70 -12.50 -9.71 -32.05
C THR A 70 -11.31 -9.92 -31.10
N ALA A 71 -10.35 -10.72 -31.54
CA ALA A 71 -9.06 -10.87 -30.87
C ALA A 71 -8.16 -9.69 -31.23
N THR A 72 -7.59 -9.03 -30.20
CA THR A 72 -6.76 -7.84 -30.39
C THR A 72 -5.35 -8.16 -30.90
N GLY A 73 -4.89 -9.40 -30.66
CA GLY A 73 -3.53 -9.84 -30.96
C GLY A 73 -2.51 -9.51 -29.90
N HIS A 74 -2.94 -8.91 -28.79
CA HIS A 74 -2.10 -8.56 -27.63
C HIS A 74 -2.85 -8.71 -26.31
N GLY A 75 -2.11 -8.79 -25.21
CA GLY A 75 -2.68 -8.77 -23.86
C GLY A 75 -3.13 -7.36 -23.44
N LEU A 76 -3.63 -7.27 -22.22
CA LEU A 76 -3.98 -5.98 -21.63
C LEU A 76 -2.74 -5.09 -21.46
N THR A 77 -2.93 -3.80 -21.66
CA THR A 77 -1.87 -2.79 -21.55
C THR A 77 -2.29 -1.66 -20.62
N ALA A 78 -1.32 -1.03 -19.98
CA ALA A 78 -1.51 0.18 -19.17
C ALA A 78 -0.79 1.37 -19.82
N PRO A 79 -1.38 2.58 -19.81
CA PRO A 79 -0.67 3.78 -20.19
C PRO A 79 0.43 4.05 -19.18
N VAL A 80 1.59 4.49 -19.65
CA VAL A 80 2.75 4.75 -18.80
C VAL A 80 3.39 6.12 -19.13
N GLY A 81 4.15 6.66 -18.20
CA GLY A 81 4.86 7.91 -18.38
C GLY A 81 4.29 9.08 -17.57
N GLU A 82 4.95 10.21 -17.63
CA GLU A 82 4.61 11.39 -16.81
C GLU A 82 3.20 11.93 -17.05
N ALA A 83 2.64 11.72 -18.23
CA ALA A 83 1.27 12.12 -18.56
C ALA A 83 0.20 11.36 -17.73
N THR A 84 0.57 10.27 -17.06
CA THR A 84 -0.33 9.54 -16.14
C THR A 84 -0.41 10.20 -14.76
N LEU A 85 0.55 11.03 -14.41
CA LEU A 85 0.57 11.72 -13.12
C LEU A 85 -0.55 12.75 -13.03
N GLY A 86 -1.18 12.84 -11.88
CA GLY A 86 -2.34 13.68 -11.67
C GLY A 86 -3.62 13.14 -12.29
N ARG A 87 -3.64 11.88 -12.74
CA ARG A 87 -4.75 11.26 -13.44
C ARG A 87 -5.28 10.04 -12.67
N MET A 88 -6.54 9.70 -12.93
CA MET A 88 -7.20 8.51 -12.39
C MET A 88 -7.66 7.59 -13.53
N PHE A 89 -7.36 6.31 -13.42
CA PHE A 89 -7.61 5.30 -14.42
C PHE A 89 -8.47 4.15 -13.89
N ASP A 90 -9.20 3.51 -14.81
CA ASP A 90 -9.84 2.22 -14.56
C ASP A 90 -8.82 1.06 -14.66
N PRO A 91 -9.21 -0.20 -14.34
CA PRO A 91 -8.32 -1.36 -14.44
C PRO A 91 -7.75 -1.63 -15.84
N LEU A 92 -8.42 -1.13 -16.88
CA LEU A 92 -8.00 -1.24 -18.28
C LEU A 92 -7.11 -0.08 -18.75
N GLY A 93 -6.73 0.82 -17.83
CA GLY A 93 -5.90 1.98 -18.13
C GLY A 93 -6.63 3.13 -18.83
N ARG A 94 -7.96 3.16 -18.80
CA ARG A 94 -8.76 4.24 -19.36
C ARG A 94 -8.97 5.33 -18.31
N PRO A 95 -8.79 6.63 -18.68
CA PRO A 95 -9.02 7.73 -17.74
C PRO A 95 -10.49 7.79 -17.30
N ILE A 96 -10.71 7.99 -16.01
CA ILE A 96 -12.05 8.12 -15.39
C ILE A 96 -12.24 9.45 -14.66
N ASP A 97 -11.28 10.37 -14.78
CA ASP A 97 -11.26 11.67 -14.10
C ASP A 97 -11.91 12.82 -14.91
N GLY A 98 -12.46 12.52 -16.08
CA GLY A 98 -13.08 13.53 -16.94
C GLY A 98 -12.13 14.53 -17.63
N LYS A 99 -10.81 14.34 -17.52
CA LYS A 99 -9.80 15.25 -18.10
C LYS A 99 -9.36 14.91 -19.53
N GLY A 100 -10.11 14.04 -20.23
CA GLY A 100 -9.78 13.59 -21.59
C GLY A 100 -8.85 12.38 -21.64
N SER A 101 -8.56 11.92 -22.86
CA SER A 101 -7.76 10.72 -23.11
C SER A 101 -6.26 10.94 -22.87
N VAL A 102 -5.51 9.86 -22.73
CA VAL A 102 -4.05 9.80 -22.67
C VAL A 102 -3.49 8.90 -23.80
N ASP A 103 -4.15 8.92 -24.97
CA ASP A 103 -3.90 7.97 -26.07
C ASP A 103 -2.50 8.10 -26.69
N ASP A 104 -1.88 9.27 -26.59
CA ASP A 104 -0.56 9.58 -27.15
C ASP A 104 0.62 9.17 -26.24
N VAL A 105 0.39 8.34 -25.23
CA VAL A 105 1.42 7.85 -24.31
C VAL A 105 1.84 6.42 -24.64
N PRO A 106 3.07 6.01 -24.26
CA PRO A 106 3.45 4.61 -24.36
C PRO A 106 2.52 3.71 -23.55
N HIS A 107 2.26 2.51 -24.06
CA HIS A 107 1.49 1.49 -23.36
C HIS A 107 2.35 0.26 -23.15
N TRP A 108 2.40 -0.20 -21.89
CA TRP A 108 3.12 -1.41 -21.53
C TRP A 108 2.17 -2.55 -21.16
N PRO A 109 2.52 -3.80 -21.51
CA PRO A 109 1.70 -4.95 -21.12
C PRO A 109 1.67 -5.09 -19.60
N ILE A 110 0.50 -5.40 -19.04
CA ILE A 110 0.37 -5.55 -17.58
C ILE A 110 0.87 -6.90 -17.08
N HIS A 111 0.84 -7.93 -17.92
CA HIS A 111 1.40 -9.27 -17.62
C HIS A 111 2.89 -9.28 -17.91
N ARG A 112 3.67 -8.80 -16.94
CA ARG A 112 5.12 -8.74 -17.03
C ARG A 112 5.76 -9.74 -16.08
N LYS A 113 6.95 -10.21 -16.45
CA LYS A 113 7.76 -11.03 -15.55
C LYS A 113 8.44 -10.16 -14.50
N ALA A 114 8.66 -10.74 -13.33
CA ALA A 114 9.52 -10.13 -12.33
C ALA A 114 10.95 -9.90 -12.88
N PRO A 115 11.67 -8.87 -12.40
CA PRO A 115 13.08 -8.69 -12.73
C PRO A 115 13.89 -9.95 -12.42
N SER A 116 14.85 -10.26 -13.27
CA SER A 116 15.73 -11.42 -13.06
C SER A 116 16.60 -11.20 -11.82
N PHE A 117 17.11 -12.30 -11.24
CA PHE A 117 17.99 -12.23 -10.08
C PHE A 117 19.21 -11.32 -10.30
N ALA A 118 19.73 -11.27 -11.53
CA ALA A 118 20.88 -10.45 -11.89
C ALA A 118 20.58 -8.94 -11.95
N GLU A 119 19.33 -8.57 -12.13
CA GLU A 119 18.87 -7.18 -12.19
C GLU A 119 18.52 -6.62 -10.81
N GLN A 120 18.20 -7.48 -9.86
CA GLN A 120 17.77 -7.06 -8.53
C GLN A 120 18.94 -6.54 -7.69
N LYS A 121 18.65 -5.55 -6.84
CA LYS A 121 19.54 -5.10 -5.76
C LYS A 121 19.05 -5.62 -4.41
N PRO A 122 19.95 -5.95 -3.48
CA PRO A 122 19.59 -6.25 -2.10
C PRO A 122 18.87 -5.03 -1.47
N ALA A 123 17.84 -5.28 -0.69
CA ALA A 123 17.12 -4.25 0.08
C ALA A 123 17.91 -3.91 1.37
N THR A 124 19.01 -3.17 1.23
CA THR A 124 19.90 -2.77 2.32
C THR A 124 19.86 -1.27 2.62
N GLU A 125 19.18 -0.49 1.77
CA GLU A 125 19.02 0.95 1.95
C GLU A 125 17.69 1.27 2.62
N ILE A 126 17.71 2.21 3.57
CA ILE A 126 16.51 2.73 4.21
C ILE A 126 15.86 3.75 3.27
N LEU A 127 14.55 3.64 3.08
CA LEU A 127 13.73 4.72 2.54
C LEU A 127 13.32 5.61 3.72
N GLU A 128 13.99 6.73 3.90
CA GLU A 128 13.67 7.69 4.94
C GLU A 128 12.31 8.33 4.65
N THR A 129 11.37 8.14 5.56
CA THR A 129 9.99 8.64 5.39
C THR A 129 9.78 10.02 5.99
N GLY A 130 10.66 10.47 6.87
CA GLY A 130 10.51 11.70 7.64
C GLY A 130 9.48 11.62 8.75
N ILE A 131 8.97 10.42 9.04
CA ILE A 131 7.99 10.14 10.10
C ILE A 131 8.71 9.38 11.21
N LYS A 132 8.88 10.03 12.37
CA LYS A 132 9.70 9.53 13.48
C LYS A 132 9.42 8.09 13.87
N VAL A 133 8.15 7.75 14.07
CA VAL A 133 7.77 6.41 14.54
C VAL A 133 8.10 5.33 13.52
N ILE A 134 7.96 5.63 12.23
CA ILE A 134 8.29 4.69 11.14
C ILE A 134 9.80 4.55 11.04
N ASP A 135 10.51 5.65 10.86
CA ASP A 135 11.95 5.64 10.61
C ASP A 135 12.75 5.04 11.77
N LEU A 136 12.27 5.25 13.03
CA LEU A 136 12.92 4.69 14.21
C LEU A 136 12.64 3.21 14.42
N LEU A 137 11.37 2.81 14.41
CA LEU A 137 10.90 1.51 14.94
C LEU A 137 10.51 0.49 13.86
N ALA A 138 10.08 0.97 12.70
CA ALA A 138 9.67 0.13 11.57
C ALA A 138 10.18 0.72 10.24
N PRO A 139 11.51 0.94 10.09
CA PRO A 139 12.06 1.60 8.92
C PRO A 139 11.73 0.83 7.63
N TYR A 140 11.48 1.57 6.56
CA TYR A 140 11.16 1.00 5.26
C TYR A 140 12.46 0.68 4.49
N ALA A 141 12.52 -0.53 3.94
CA ALA A 141 13.57 -0.85 2.99
C ALA A 141 13.20 -0.30 1.61
N LYS A 142 14.15 0.31 0.89
CA LYS A 142 13.97 0.62 -0.53
C LYS A 142 13.74 -0.67 -1.32
N GLY A 143 12.66 -0.72 -2.10
CA GLY A 143 12.24 -1.91 -2.80
C GLY A 143 11.58 -2.96 -1.91
N GLY A 144 11.32 -2.62 -0.65
CA GLY A 144 10.64 -3.48 0.30
C GLY A 144 9.11 -3.42 0.19
N LYS A 145 8.48 -4.36 0.86
CA LYS A 145 7.03 -4.54 0.90
C LYS A 145 6.57 -4.40 2.35
N ILE A 146 5.76 -3.38 2.60
CA ILE A 146 5.27 -3.05 3.95
C ILE A 146 3.78 -3.33 4.02
N GLY A 147 3.37 -4.17 4.96
CA GLY A 147 1.97 -4.38 5.29
C GLY A 147 1.45 -3.29 6.22
N LEU A 148 0.36 -2.64 5.84
CA LEU A 148 -0.32 -1.63 6.64
C LEU A 148 -1.60 -2.23 7.22
N PHE A 149 -1.63 -2.35 8.54
CA PHE A 149 -2.76 -2.89 9.30
C PHE A 149 -3.45 -1.77 10.07
N GLY A 150 -4.75 -1.80 10.13
CA GLY A 150 -5.52 -0.83 10.92
C GLY A 150 -6.98 -0.82 10.55
N GLY A 151 -7.82 -0.61 11.55
CA GLY A 151 -9.25 -0.45 11.37
C GLY A 151 -9.62 0.89 10.73
N ALA A 152 -10.93 1.12 10.59
CA ALA A 152 -11.42 2.41 10.11
C ALA A 152 -11.16 3.53 11.14
N GLY A 153 -10.85 4.74 10.65
CA GLY A 153 -10.75 5.94 11.48
C GLY A 153 -9.44 6.10 12.27
N VAL A 154 -8.41 5.31 11.98
CA VAL A 154 -7.10 5.41 12.65
C VAL A 154 -6.08 6.29 11.90
N GLY A 155 -6.51 6.98 10.84
CA GLY A 155 -5.66 7.89 10.07
C GLY A 155 -4.86 7.24 8.94
N LYS A 156 -5.28 6.05 8.45
CA LYS A 156 -4.60 5.35 7.35
C LYS A 156 -4.41 6.24 6.11
N THR A 157 -5.47 6.88 5.64
CA THR A 157 -5.44 7.74 4.45
C THR A 157 -4.51 8.94 4.62
N VAL A 158 -4.55 9.59 5.78
CA VAL A 158 -3.69 10.73 6.09
C VAL A 158 -2.21 10.32 6.11
N LEU A 159 -1.90 9.14 6.68
CA LEU A 159 -0.55 8.60 6.67
C LEU A 159 -0.06 8.31 5.24
N ILE A 160 -0.91 7.71 4.41
CA ILE A 160 -0.58 7.44 2.99
C ILE A 160 -0.28 8.75 2.26
N GLN A 161 -1.10 9.76 2.44
CA GLN A 161 -0.90 11.08 1.79
C GLN A 161 0.40 11.75 2.27
N GLU A 162 0.73 11.66 3.56
CA GLU A 162 1.98 12.21 4.08
C GLU A 162 3.21 11.48 3.52
N LEU A 163 3.14 10.14 3.39
CA LEU A 163 4.20 9.38 2.73
C LEU A 163 4.39 9.81 1.27
N ILE A 164 3.30 10.01 0.53
CA ILE A 164 3.34 10.51 -0.85
C ILE A 164 3.98 11.91 -0.90
N HIS A 165 3.55 12.80 0.00
CA HIS A 165 4.09 14.15 0.09
C HIS A 165 5.60 14.13 0.34
N ASN A 166 6.04 13.36 1.32
CA ASN A 166 7.44 13.30 1.73
C ASN A 166 8.33 12.67 0.65
N VAL A 167 7.87 11.58 0.01
CA VAL A 167 8.62 10.98 -1.10
C VAL A 167 8.70 11.92 -2.30
N ALA A 168 7.65 12.63 -2.63
CA ALA A 168 7.64 13.58 -3.74
C ALA A 168 8.55 14.79 -3.47
N THR A 169 8.54 15.31 -2.24
CA THR A 169 9.24 16.55 -1.87
C THR A 169 10.72 16.29 -1.59
N GLU A 170 11.04 15.28 -0.80
CA GLU A 170 12.41 15.03 -0.32
C GLU A 170 13.22 14.12 -1.24
N HIS A 171 12.56 13.14 -1.89
CA HIS A 171 13.22 12.16 -2.75
C HIS A 171 12.99 12.43 -4.25
N GLY A 172 12.10 13.37 -4.61
CA GLY A 172 11.75 13.63 -6.01
C GLY A 172 11.14 12.42 -6.72
N GLY A 173 10.58 11.48 -5.97
CA GLY A 173 9.97 10.26 -6.44
C GLY A 173 8.52 10.45 -6.88
N TYR A 174 7.96 9.41 -7.48
CA TYR A 174 6.57 9.34 -7.87
C TYR A 174 5.82 8.29 -7.05
N SER A 175 4.50 8.42 -7.00
CA SER A 175 3.64 7.47 -6.31
C SER A 175 2.55 6.95 -7.24
N ILE A 176 2.23 5.67 -7.06
CA ILE A 176 1.10 5.03 -7.74
C ILE A 176 0.18 4.51 -6.64
N PHE A 177 -1.09 4.86 -6.72
CA PHE A 177 -2.10 4.35 -5.79
C PHE A 177 -3.05 3.41 -6.53
N THR A 178 -3.22 2.20 -6.01
CA THR A 178 -4.14 1.21 -6.55
C THR A 178 -5.24 0.90 -5.56
N GLY A 179 -6.48 1.29 -5.88
CA GLY A 179 -7.68 0.97 -5.13
C GLY A 179 -8.32 -0.32 -5.63
N VAL A 180 -8.08 -1.43 -4.94
CA VAL A 180 -8.52 -2.76 -5.36
C VAL A 180 -9.81 -3.14 -4.63
N GLY A 181 -10.94 -3.13 -5.35
CA GLY A 181 -12.24 -3.47 -4.80
C GLY A 181 -12.73 -2.49 -3.72
N GLU A 182 -12.37 -1.23 -3.84
CA GLU A 182 -12.74 -0.18 -2.91
C GLU A 182 -14.06 0.52 -3.31
N ARG A 183 -14.65 1.24 -2.38
CA ARG A 183 -15.88 1.99 -2.63
C ARG A 183 -15.59 3.20 -3.51
N SER A 184 -16.45 3.48 -4.48
CA SER A 184 -16.33 4.64 -5.37
C SER A 184 -16.23 5.96 -4.60
N ARG A 185 -16.98 6.08 -3.49
CA ARG A 185 -16.97 7.26 -2.63
C ARG A 185 -15.58 7.48 -2.01
N GLU A 186 -14.97 6.42 -1.47
CA GLU A 186 -13.63 6.49 -0.85
C GLU A 186 -12.58 6.91 -1.88
N GLY A 187 -12.72 6.44 -3.13
CA GLY A 187 -11.88 6.88 -4.24
C GLY A 187 -12.04 8.36 -4.59
N CYS A 188 -13.29 8.86 -4.62
CA CYS A 188 -13.57 10.27 -4.85
C CYS A 188 -13.07 11.16 -3.71
N ASP A 189 -13.26 10.73 -2.46
CA ASP A 189 -12.80 11.47 -1.28
C ASP A 189 -11.27 11.56 -1.30
N LEU A 190 -10.56 10.42 -1.54
CA LEU A 190 -9.12 10.37 -1.67
C LEU A 190 -8.59 11.30 -2.79
N TRP A 191 -9.23 11.27 -3.98
CA TRP A 191 -8.90 12.17 -5.07
C TRP A 191 -8.99 13.64 -4.65
N GLY A 192 -10.11 14.01 -4.00
CA GLY A 192 -10.35 15.37 -3.52
C GLY A 192 -9.30 15.82 -2.49
N GLU A 193 -9.00 14.97 -1.53
CA GLU A 193 -8.01 15.22 -0.49
C GLU A 193 -6.59 15.34 -1.06
N MET A 194 -6.19 14.45 -1.98
CA MET A 194 -4.88 14.51 -2.65
C MET A 194 -4.74 15.76 -3.52
N ASN A 195 -5.83 16.21 -4.14
CA ASN A 195 -5.83 17.46 -4.90
C ASN A 195 -5.70 18.68 -3.98
N ALA A 196 -6.41 18.67 -2.84
CA ALA A 196 -6.35 19.76 -1.86
C ALA A 196 -4.98 19.87 -1.18
N SER A 197 -4.34 18.74 -0.89
CA SER A 197 -2.99 18.69 -0.29
C SER A 197 -1.86 18.90 -1.31
N GLY A 198 -2.17 18.98 -2.60
CA GLY A 198 -1.18 19.25 -3.66
C GLY A 198 -0.30 18.06 -4.06
N VAL A 199 -0.56 16.85 -3.51
CA VAL A 199 0.26 15.66 -3.81
C VAL A 199 -0.18 14.94 -5.10
N LEU A 200 -1.36 15.28 -5.63
CA LEU A 200 -1.94 14.61 -6.78
C LEU A 200 -1.06 14.71 -8.04
N ASN A 201 -0.36 15.82 -8.24
CA ASN A 201 0.49 16.06 -9.42
C ASN A 201 1.72 15.14 -9.52
N LYS A 202 2.04 14.41 -8.46
CA LYS A 202 3.13 13.42 -8.40
C LYS A 202 2.62 11.99 -8.25
N THR A 203 1.30 11.79 -8.40
CA THR A 203 0.64 10.52 -8.16
C THR A 203 -0.25 10.13 -9.33
N ALA A 204 -0.19 8.88 -9.77
CA ALA A 204 -1.21 8.29 -10.64
C ALA A 204 -2.10 7.34 -9.81
N LEU A 205 -3.41 7.34 -10.11
CA LEU A 205 -4.36 6.49 -9.40
C LEU A 205 -4.99 5.49 -10.36
N VAL A 206 -5.11 4.24 -9.90
CA VAL A 206 -5.84 3.17 -10.62
C VAL A 206 -6.90 2.63 -9.68
N PHE A 207 -8.16 2.68 -10.10
CA PHE A 207 -9.30 2.22 -9.30
C PHE A 207 -10.08 1.11 -9.97
N GLY A 208 -10.25 -0.02 -9.29
CA GLY A 208 -11.25 -1.04 -9.58
C GLY A 208 -12.26 -1.07 -8.44
N GLN A 209 -13.46 -0.59 -8.71
CA GLN A 209 -14.51 -0.43 -7.69
C GLN A 209 -15.06 -1.79 -7.21
N MET A 210 -15.74 -1.80 -6.08
CA MET A 210 -16.36 -3.01 -5.50
C MET A 210 -17.36 -3.70 -6.44
N ASN A 211 -18.06 -2.93 -7.27
CA ASN A 211 -19.06 -3.41 -8.23
C ASN A 211 -18.47 -3.88 -9.56
N GLU A 212 -17.18 -3.70 -9.78
CA GLU A 212 -16.51 -4.23 -10.96
C GLU A 212 -16.46 -5.77 -10.95
N PRO A 213 -16.48 -6.40 -12.13
CA PRO A 213 -16.30 -7.85 -12.23
C PRO A 213 -15.00 -8.32 -11.56
N PRO A 214 -14.96 -9.57 -11.05
CA PRO A 214 -13.76 -10.07 -10.38
C PRO A 214 -12.52 -10.06 -11.30
N GLY A 215 -12.68 -10.26 -12.60
CA GLY A 215 -11.58 -10.14 -13.56
C GLY A 215 -10.96 -8.74 -13.56
N ALA A 216 -11.78 -7.69 -13.57
CA ALA A 216 -11.29 -6.31 -13.48
C ALA A 216 -10.58 -6.04 -12.15
N ARG A 217 -11.18 -6.45 -11.02
CA ARG A 217 -10.60 -6.25 -9.69
C ARG A 217 -9.23 -6.92 -9.53
N MET A 218 -8.99 -8.07 -10.15
CA MET A 218 -7.67 -8.71 -10.20
C MET A 218 -6.62 -7.87 -10.95
N ARG A 219 -7.02 -7.11 -11.99
CA ARG A 219 -6.07 -6.39 -12.86
C ARG A 219 -5.65 -5.01 -12.34
N VAL A 220 -6.36 -4.45 -11.36
CA VAL A 220 -6.06 -3.13 -10.79
C VAL A 220 -4.61 -3.01 -10.32
N ALA A 221 -4.19 -3.96 -9.47
CA ALA A 221 -2.85 -3.95 -8.91
C ALA A 221 -1.77 -4.14 -9.99
N GLU A 222 -2.01 -5.01 -10.98
CA GLU A 222 -1.09 -5.24 -12.10
C GLU A 222 -0.96 -4.01 -13.00
N THR A 223 -2.06 -3.31 -13.26
CA THR A 223 -2.08 -2.07 -14.04
C THR A 223 -1.27 -0.97 -13.36
N GLY A 224 -1.52 -0.72 -12.07
CA GLY A 224 -0.76 0.26 -11.31
C GLY A 224 0.71 -0.11 -11.12
N LEU A 225 1.00 -1.39 -10.89
CA LEU A 225 2.38 -1.86 -10.80
C LEU A 225 3.15 -1.66 -12.13
N THR A 226 2.49 -1.85 -13.26
CA THR A 226 3.10 -1.60 -14.58
C THR A 226 3.44 -0.13 -14.78
N MET A 227 2.59 0.79 -14.32
CA MET A 227 2.91 2.23 -14.30
C MET A 227 4.12 2.52 -13.40
N ALA A 228 4.19 1.89 -12.23
CA ALA A 228 5.34 2.04 -11.32
C ALA A 228 6.64 1.49 -11.92
N GLU A 229 6.58 0.37 -12.62
CA GLU A 229 7.73 -0.24 -13.30
C GLU A 229 8.32 0.68 -14.38
N TYR A 230 7.48 1.40 -15.12
CA TYR A 230 7.95 2.38 -16.09
C TYR A 230 8.82 3.46 -15.43
N PHE A 231 8.35 4.01 -14.32
CA PHE A 231 9.12 5.04 -13.60
C PHE A 231 10.42 4.49 -13.01
N ARG A 232 10.42 3.24 -12.53
CA ARG A 232 11.63 2.56 -12.07
C ARG A 232 12.64 2.35 -13.19
N GLU A 233 12.19 1.86 -14.34
CA GLU A 233 13.05 1.38 -15.43
C GLU A 233 13.50 2.52 -16.36
N GLU A 234 12.59 3.42 -16.74
CA GLU A 234 12.87 4.47 -17.73
C GLU A 234 13.28 5.82 -17.12
N THR A 235 12.73 6.15 -15.97
CA THR A 235 13.05 7.43 -15.31
C THR A 235 14.03 7.29 -14.15
N HIS A 236 14.42 6.07 -13.82
CA HIS A 236 15.36 5.73 -12.74
C HIS A 236 15.00 6.38 -11.40
N LYS A 237 13.70 6.37 -11.08
CA LYS A 237 13.16 6.97 -9.86
C LYS A 237 12.83 5.93 -8.80
N ASP A 238 12.83 6.40 -7.57
CA ASP A 238 12.21 5.68 -6.48
C ASP A 238 10.70 5.88 -6.53
N VAL A 239 9.96 4.80 -6.61
CA VAL A 239 8.49 4.80 -6.74
C VAL A 239 7.88 4.22 -5.49
N LEU A 240 6.86 4.89 -4.98
CA LEU A 240 6.03 4.37 -3.89
C LEU A 240 4.72 3.81 -4.47
N LEU A 241 4.49 2.53 -4.26
CA LEU A 241 3.29 1.84 -4.74
C LEU A 241 2.37 1.53 -3.56
N PHE A 242 1.16 2.08 -3.59
CA PHE A 242 0.11 1.75 -2.62
C PHE A 242 -0.86 0.74 -3.22
N ILE A 243 -1.17 -0.31 -2.46
CA ILE A 243 -2.19 -1.30 -2.82
C ILE A 243 -3.22 -1.34 -1.69
N ASP A 244 -4.38 -0.78 -1.93
CA ASP A 244 -5.51 -0.78 -0.99
C ASP A 244 -6.72 -1.44 -1.65
N ASN A 245 -7.01 -2.67 -1.39
CA ASN A 245 -6.49 -3.60 -0.39
C ASN A 245 -5.98 -4.88 -1.06
N ILE A 246 -4.80 -5.39 -0.66
CA ILE A 246 -4.24 -6.61 -1.27
C ILE A 246 -5.12 -7.85 -1.05
N PHE A 247 -5.86 -7.92 0.04
CA PHE A 247 -6.83 -8.99 0.28
C PHE A 247 -7.91 -9.06 -0.80
N ARG A 248 -8.35 -7.91 -1.36
CA ARG A 248 -9.34 -7.85 -2.43
C ARG A 248 -8.82 -8.43 -3.74
N PHE A 249 -7.52 -8.30 -4.00
CA PHE A 249 -6.86 -8.98 -5.12
C PHE A 249 -6.99 -10.50 -4.98
N VAL A 250 -6.68 -11.05 -3.80
CA VAL A 250 -6.81 -12.48 -3.51
C VAL A 250 -8.26 -12.93 -3.61
N GLN A 251 -9.20 -12.18 -3.05
CA GLN A 251 -10.64 -12.46 -3.11
C GLN A 251 -11.15 -12.51 -4.55
N ALA A 252 -10.78 -11.54 -5.38
CA ALA A 252 -11.15 -11.54 -6.81
C ALA A 252 -10.59 -12.77 -7.54
N GLY A 253 -9.37 -13.19 -7.22
CA GLY A 253 -8.78 -14.43 -7.72
C GLY A 253 -9.57 -15.68 -7.32
N SER A 254 -10.07 -15.75 -6.09
CA SER A 254 -10.90 -16.88 -5.63
C SER A 254 -12.25 -16.91 -6.35
N GLU A 255 -12.88 -15.76 -6.56
CA GLU A 255 -14.11 -15.63 -7.33
C GLU A 255 -13.92 -16.10 -8.78
N VAL A 256 -12.86 -15.66 -9.45
CA VAL A 256 -12.50 -16.09 -10.80
C VAL A 256 -12.28 -17.60 -10.85
N SER A 257 -11.52 -18.16 -9.91
CA SER A 257 -11.25 -19.59 -9.82
C SER A 257 -12.53 -20.41 -9.65
N ALA A 258 -13.44 -19.97 -8.79
CA ALA A 258 -14.75 -20.62 -8.60
C ALA A 258 -15.61 -20.55 -9.87
N LEU A 259 -15.67 -19.40 -10.53
CA LEU A 259 -16.42 -19.21 -11.79
C LEU A 259 -15.85 -20.06 -12.94
N MET A 260 -14.54 -20.30 -12.92
CA MET A 260 -13.88 -21.20 -13.87
C MET A 260 -14.12 -22.69 -13.57
N GLY A 261 -14.79 -22.99 -12.47
CA GLY A 261 -15.08 -24.37 -12.05
C GLY A 261 -13.86 -25.12 -11.53
N ARG A 262 -12.84 -24.41 -11.04
CA ARG A 262 -11.67 -25.03 -10.41
C ARG A 262 -12.02 -25.49 -8.99
N MET A 263 -11.47 -26.65 -8.60
CA MET A 263 -11.67 -27.17 -7.24
C MET A 263 -11.00 -26.22 -6.22
N PRO A 264 -11.73 -25.74 -5.21
CA PRO A 264 -11.16 -24.85 -4.21
C PRO A 264 -10.15 -25.58 -3.31
N SER A 265 -9.19 -24.83 -2.79
CA SER A 265 -8.29 -25.24 -1.73
C SER A 265 -8.87 -24.94 -0.33
N ALA A 266 -8.02 -24.91 0.69
CA ALA A 266 -8.43 -24.61 2.06
C ALA A 266 -9.23 -23.29 2.14
N VAL A 267 -10.28 -23.27 2.97
CA VAL A 267 -11.15 -22.11 3.24
C VAL A 267 -11.84 -21.54 1.97
N GLY A 268 -11.86 -22.30 0.86
CA GLY A 268 -12.49 -21.86 -0.39
C GLY A 268 -11.62 -21.01 -1.31
N TYR A 269 -10.35 -20.81 -0.99
CA TYR A 269 -9.42 -20.06 -1.85
C TYR A 269 -9.01 -20.87 -3.09
N GLN A 270 -8.49 -20.14 -4.09
CA GLN A 270 -7.94 -20.74 -5.30
C GLN A 270 -6.68 -21.57 -5.01
N PRO A 271 -6.49 -22.71 -5.69
CA PRO A 271 -5.27 -23.51 -5.53
C PRO A 271 -4.00 -22.78 -6.01
N THR A 272 -4.17 -21.75 -6.83
CA THR A 272 -3.10 -20.91 -7.42
C THR A 272 -2.79 -19.64 -6.60
N LEU A 273 -3.37 -19.49 -5.40
CA LEU A 273 -3.24 -18.30 -4.57
C LEU A 273 -1.79 -17.85 -4.37
N ALA A 274 -0.93 -18.76 -3.95
CA ALA A 274 0.47 -18.43 -3.70
C ALA A 274 1.21 -18.01 -4.99
N ASN A 275 0.90 -18.66 -6.11
CA ASN A 275 1.52 -18.34 -7.40
C ASN A 275 1.05 -16.99 -7.95
N GLU A 276 -0.24 -16.69 -7.84
CA GLU A 276 -0.81 -15.42 -8.32
C GLU A 276 -0.30 -14.25 -7.49
N LEU A 277 -0.32 -14.39 -6.16
CA LEU A 277 0.20 -13.37 -5.27
C LEU A 277 1.73 -13.21 -5.42
N GLY A 278 2.46 -14.31 -5.51
CA GLY A 278 3.91 -14.31 -5.74
C GLY A 278 4.28 -13.63 -7.05
N ALA A 279 3.56 -13.89 -8.14
CA ALA A 279 3.80 -13.25 -9.43
C ALA A 279 3.66 -11.71 -9.36
N LEU A 280 2.71 -11.20 -8.58
CA LEU A 280 2.57 -9.77 -8.32
C LEU A 280 3.71 -9.24 -7.42
N GLN A 281 3.93 -9.91 -6.30
CA GLN A 281 4.86 -9.44 -5.25
C GLN A 281 6.33 -9.43 -5.70
N GLU A 282 6.75 -10.41 -6.51
CA GLU A 282 8.14 -10.49 -6.99
C GLU A 282 8.51 -9.40 -8.02
N ARG A 283 7.53 -8.71 -8.61
CA ARG A 283 7.76 -7.54 -9.46
C ARG A 283 8.10 -6.29 -8.64
N ILE A 284 7.69 -6.27 -7.37
CA ILE A 284 7.90 -5.16 -6.44
C ILE A 284 9.27 -5.32 -5.79
N THR A 285 10.27 -4.65 -6.33
CA THR A 285 11.67 -4.79 -5.89
C THR A 285 12.53 -3.61 -6.35
N SER A 286 13.71 -3.50 -5.76
CA SER A 286 14.77 -2.64 -6.26
C SER A 286 15.54 -3.31 -7.38
N THR A 287 15.84 -2.55 -8.41
CA THR A 287 16.74 -2.95 -9.50
C THR A 287 17.93 -1.99 -9.57
N ARG A 288 18.82 -2.19 -10.54
CA ARG A 288 19.95 -1.27 -10.78
C ARG A 288 19.47 0.12 -11.24
N ASP A 289 18.27 0.18 -11.84
CA ASP A 289 17.73 1.39 -12.44
C ASP A 289 16.94 2.25 -11.46
N GLY A 290 16.27 1.64 -10.48
CA GLY A 290 15.47 2.33 -9.49
C GLY A 290 14.80 1.36 -8.52
N SER A 291 13.87 1.86 -7.70
CA SER A 291 13.16 1.03 -6.72
C SER A 291 11.64 1.20 -6.80
N ILE A 292 10.92 0.14 -6.47
CA ILE A 292 9.50 0.19 -6.14
C ILE A 292 9.37 -0.30 -4.70
N THR A 293 9.00 0.61 -3.80
CA THR A 293 8.65 0.28 -2.41
C THR A 293 7.13 0.25 -2.30
N SER A 294 6.56 -0.81 -1.75
CA SER A 294 5.12 -0.90 -1.62
C SER A 294 4.64 -0.79 -0.18
N VAL A 295 3.51 -0.10 -0.03
CA VAL A 295 2.70 -0.07 1.19
C VAL A 295 1.36 -0.71 0.85
N GLN A 296 1.09 -1.86 1.45
CA GLN A 296 -0.06 -2.69 1.12
C GLN A 296 -1.00 -2.75 2.32
N ALA A 297 -2.20 -2.21 2.16
CA ALA A 297 -3.23 -2.40 3.16
C ALA A 297 -3.66 -3.87 3.17
N VAL A 298 -3.64 -4.48 4.35
CA VAL A 298 -3.99 -5.88 4.53
C VAL A 298 -5.23 -5.97 5.43
N TYR A 299 -6.28 -6.57 4.90
CA TYR A 299 -7.45 -6.96 5.69
C TYR A 299 -7.27 -8.40 6.17
N VAL A 300 -7.51 -8.62 7.45
CA VAL A 300 -7.43 -9.95 8.08
C VAL A 300 -8.84 -10.38 8.42
N PRO A 301 -9.42 -11.38 7.70
CA PRO A 301 -10.76 -11.87 7.98
C PRO A 301 -10.88 -12.41 9.40
N ALA A 302 -11.88 -11.94 10.15
CA ALA A 302 -12.15 -12.35 11.53
C ALA A 302 -10.94 -12.23 12.49
N ASP A 303 -9.98 -11.35 12.18
CA ASP A 303 -8.72 -11.19 12.89
C ASP A 303 -7.89 -12.50 12.99
N ASP A 304 -8.13 -13.44 12.06
CA ASP A 304 -7.42 -14.72 11.98
C ASP A 304 -6.19 -14.62 11.07
N LEU A 305 -5.03 -14.48 11.67
CA LEU A 305 -3.73 -14.43 10.97
C LEU A 305 -3.34 -15.78 10.32
N THR A 306 -4.04 -16.87 10.64
CA THR A 306 -3.80 -18.18 10.05
C THR A 306 -4.61 -18.43 8.78
N ASP A 307 -5.54 -17.51 8.44
CA ASP A 307 -6.24 -17.55 7.16
C ASP A 307 -5.23 -17.54 5.99
N PRO A 308 -5.42 -18.40 4.96
CA PRO A 308 -4.45 -18.53 3.86
C PRO A 308 -4.09 -17.24 3.14
N ALA A 309 -5.02 -16.29 3.00
CA ALA A 309 -4.76 -15.04 2.29
C ALA A 309 -3.80 -14.11 3.05
N PRO A 310 -4.07 -13.71 4.31
CA PRO A 310 -3.09 -12.96 5.09
C PRO A 310 -1.80 -13.74 5.32
N ALA A 311 -1.85 -15.04 5.65
CA ALA A 311 -0.66 -15.84 5.88
C ALA A 311 0.28 -15.85 4.66
N THR A 312 -0.25 -16.01 3.45
CA THR A 312 0.54 -15.94 2.21
C THR A 312 1.07 -14.53 1.97
N THR A 313 0.25 -13.50 2.22
CA THR A 313 0.68 -12.10 2.08
C THR A 313 1.85 -11.79 3.02
N PHE A 314 1.75 -12.17 4.30
CA PHE A 314 2.80 -11.95 5.29
C PHE A 314 4.15 -12.56 4.89
N SER A 315 4.15 -13.69 4.19
CA SER A 315 5.41 -14.32 3.75
C SER A 315 6.22 -13.46 2.78
N HIS A 316 5.57 -12.51 2.08
CA HIS A 316 6.20 -11.58 1.15
C HIS A 316 6.59 -10.24 1.78
N LEU A 317 6.08 -9.91 2.97
CA LEU A 317 6.31 -8.61 3.59
C LEU A 317 7.68 -8.53 4.27
N ASP A 318 8.33 -7.37 4.12
CA ASP A 318 9.58 -7.02 4.79
C ASP A 318 9.37 -6.30 6.11
N GLY A 319 8.19 -5.75 6.31
CA GLY A 319 7.78 -5.09 7.54
C GLY A 319 6.28 -4.96 7.66
N THR A 320 5.83 -4.71 8.88
CA THR A 320 4.42 -4.49 9.20
C THR A 320 4.26 -3.20 10.00
N LEU A 321 3.33 -2.37 9.60
CA LEU A 321 2.94 -1.16 10.29
C LEU A 321 1.52 -1.33 10.82
N VAL A 322 1.34 -1.30 12.13
CA VAL A 322 0.06 -1.49 12.79
C VAL A 322 -0.46 -0.14 13.29
N LEU A 323 -1.62 0.27 12.79
CA LEU A 323 -2.34 1.45 13.29
C LEU A 323 -3.32 1.03 14.38
N SER A 324 -3.15 1.59 15.57
CA SER A 324 -3.90 1.24 16.77
C SER A 324 -4.99 2.27 17.08
N ARG A 325 -6.21 1.78 17.28
CA ARG A 325 -7.30 2.64 17.74
C ARG A 325 -7.05 3.18 19.16
N GLN A 326 -6.45 2.40 20.02
CA GLN A 326 -6.12 2.84 21.37
C GLN A 326 -5.17 4.04 21.37
N ILE A 327 -4.17 4.03 20.48
CA ILE A 327 -3.23 5.14 20.30
C ILE A 327 -3.94 6.36 19.71
N ALA A 328 -4.85 6.15 18.74
CA ALA A 328 -5.65 7.24 18.18
C ALA A 328 -6.57 7.88 19.22
N GLU A 329 -7.15 7.11 20.13
CA GLU A 329 -7.98 7.60 21.24
C GLU A 329 -7.18 8.44 22.26
N LEU A 330 -5.88 8.22 22.37
CA LEU A 330 -4.97 9.09 23.15
C LEU A 330 -4.60 10.38 22.42
N GLY A 331 -5.11 10.59 21.19
CA GLY A 331 -4.78 11.75 20.36
C GLY A 331 -3.37 11.72 19.76
N ILE A 332 -2.70 10.57 19.77
CA ILE A 332 -1.35 10.41 19.22
C ILE A 332 -1.46 10.05 17.73
N TYR A 333 -0.97 10.94 16.88
CA TYR A 333 -0.95 10.74 15.42
C TYR A 333 0.47 10.99 14.86
N PRO A 334 0.96 10.12 13.93
CA PRO A 334 0.26 8.93 13.41
C PRO A 334 0.03 7.87 14.51
N ALA A 335 -1.11 7.20 14.44
CA ALA A 335 -1.52 6.23 15.47
C ALA A 335 -0.84 4.85 15.29
N VAL A 336 0.45 4.86 15.02
CA VAL A 336 1.29 3.67 14.83
C VAL A 336 1.58 3.02 16.16
N ASP A 337 1.30 1.72 16.27
CA ASP A 337 1.68 0.94 17.44
C ASP A 337 3.18 0.65 17.42
N PRO A 338 3.95 1.18 18.37
CA PRO A 338 5.41 1.04 18.38
C PRO A 338 5.90 -0.36 18.81
N LEU A 339 5.03 -1.17 19.42
CA LEU A 339 5.36 -2.51 19.89
C LEU A 339 4.94 -3.59 18.90
N ASP A 340 3.81 -3.39 18.21
CA ASP A 340 3.27 -4.36 17.24
C ASP A 340 3.78 -4.13 15.82
N SER A 341 4.37 -2.97 15.53
CA SER A 341 4.99 -2.67 14.22
C SER A 341 6.42 -3.21 14.17
N THR A 342 6.77 -3.80 13.02
CA THR A 342 8.07 -4.49 12.85
C THR A 342 8.67 -4.19 11.49
N SER A 343 10.00 -4.29 11.38
CA SER A 343 10.73 -4.24 10.12
C SER A 343 11.94 -5.18 10.15
N ARG A 344 12.14 -5.94 9.07
CA ARG A 344 13.28 -6.84 8.91
C ARG A 344 14.61 -6.11 8.82
N ILE A 345 14.61 -4.88 8.32
CA ILE A 345 15.83 -4.08 8.21
C ILE A 345 16.22 -3.38 9.51
N LEU A 346 15.42 -3.46 10.58
CA LEU A 346 15.82 -3.02 11.90
C LEU A 346 16.80 -4.03 12.51
N ASP A 347 17.97 -4.07 11.94
CA ASP A 347 19.10 -4.95 12.28
C ASP A 347 20.37 -4.10 12.40
N PRO A 348 21.25 -4.32 13.40
CA PRO A 348 22.44 -3.49 13.63
C PRO A 348 23.38 -3.45 12.41
N ASN A 349 23.40 -4.50 11.58
CA ASN A 349 24.22 -4.53 10.37
C ASN A 349 23.67 -3.65 9.23
N VAL A 350 22.39 -3.26 9.28
CA VAL A 350 21.73 -2.42 8.27
C VAL A 350 21.59 -1.00 8.76
N VAL A 351 20.95 -0.80 9.92
CA VAL A 351 20.64 0.55 10.45
C VAL A 351 21.78 1.10 11.31
N GLY A 352 22.75 0.30 11.70
CA GLY A 352 23.82 0.65 12.61
C GLY A 352 23.48 0.42 14.09
N GLU A 353 24.51 0.25 14.92
CA GLU A 353 24.39 -0.06 16.35
C GLU A 353 23.62 1.02 17.13
N GLU A 354 23.84 2.29 16.81
CA GLU A 354 23.20 3.40 17.51
C GLU A 354 21.69 3.44 17.28
N HIS A 355 21.26 3.40 16.03
CA HIS A 355 19.83 3.39 15.68
C HIS A 355 19.15 2.17 16.28
N TYR A 356 19.73 0.98 16.10
CA TYR A 356 19.20 -0.26 16.65
C TYR A 356 19.09 -0.20 18.18
N GLY A 357 20.14 0.25 18.86
CA GLY A 357 20.15 0.37 20.32
C GLY A 357 19.08 1.33 20.84
N VAL A 358 18.90 2.49 20.19
CA VAL A 358 17.86 3.46 20.56
C VAL A 358 16.47 2.90 20.31
N ALA A 359 16.21 2.27 19.15
CA ALA A 359 14.93 1.66 18.85
C ALA A 359 14.55 0.58 19.88
N ARG A 360 15.49 -0.30 20.23
CA ARG A 360 15.27 -1.33 21.25
C ARG A 360 15.06 -0.75 22.63
N GLY A 361 15.80 0.31 23.00
CA GLY A 361 15.61 1.03 24.26
C GLY A 361 14.21 1.64 24.37
N VAL A 362 13.73 2.27 23.30
CA VAL A 362 12.36 2.82 23.23
C VAL A 362 11.32 1.70 23.40
N GLN A 363 11.47 0.59 22.69
CA GLN A 363 10.55 -0.55 22.80
C GLN A 363 10.54 -1.13 24.22
N GLN A 364 11.69 -1.28 24.85
CA GLN A 364 11.81 -1.79 26.22
C GLN A 364 11.10 -0.88 27.24
N VAL A 365 11.29 0.42 27.12
CA VAL A 365 10.63 1.40 28.02
C VAL A 365 9.11 1.36 27.84
N LEU A 366 8.63 1.32 26.60
CA LEU A 366 7.20 1.25 26.29
C LEU A 366 6.59 -0.09 26.73
N GLN A 367 7.30 -1.20 26.54
CA GLN A 367 6.85 -2.52 26.99
C GLN A 367 6.73 -2.57 28.51
N LYS A 368 7.74 -2.07 29.23
CA LYS A 368 7.71 -1.99 30.70
C LYS A 368 6.56 -1.10 31.19
N TYR A 369 6.31 0.01 30.51
CA TYR A 369 5.17 0.88 30.84
C TYR A 369 3.84 0.15 30.63
N LYS A 370 3.68 -0.60 29.53
CA LYS A 370 2.48 -1.41 29.29
C LYS A 370 2.23 -2.42 30.43
N GLU A 371 3.27 -3.07 30.93
CA GLU A 371 3.18 -3.99 32.06
C GLU A 371 2.79 -3.29 33.37
N LEU A 372 3.25 -2.04 33.57
CA LEU A 372 2.95 -1.25 34.76
C LEU A 372 1.56 -0.62 34.72
N GLN A 373 0.91 -0.50 33.57
CA GLN A 373 -0.41 0.15 33.45
C GLN A 373 -1.49 -0.53 34.30
N ASP A 374 -1.51 -1.85 34.36
CA ASP A 374 -2.48 -2.58 35.20
C ASP A 374 -2.25 -2.32 36.69
N ILE A 375 -0.99 -2.23 37.11
CA ILE A 375 -0.61 -1.92 38.49
C ILE A 375 -1.02 -0.48 38.82
N ILE A 376 -0.77 0.47 37.91
CA ILE A 376 -1.14 1.88 38.07
C ILE A 376 -2.66 2.04 38.19
N ALA A 377 -3.41 1.30 37.38
CA ALA A 377 -4.88 1.35 37.37
C ALA A 377 -5.50 0.84 38.68
N ILE A 378 -4.88 -0.15 39.32
CA ILE A 378 -5.39 -0.78 40.55
C ILE A 378 -4.88 -0.11 41.79
N LEU A 379 -3.58 0.17 41.87
CA LEU A 379 -2.89 0.62 43.11
C LEU A 379 -2.52 2.12 43.08
N GLY A 380 -2.51 2.75 41.92
CA GLY A 380 -2.05 4.14 41.75
C GLY A 380 -0.56 4.26 41.49
N MET A 381 -0.13 5.46 41.11
CA MET A 381 1.27 5.79 40.83
C MET A 381 2.16 5.77 42.06
N ASP A 382 1.60 6.03 43.25
CA ASP A 382 2.36 6.21 44.50
C ASP A 382 2.99 4.89 44.97
N GLU A 383 2.38 3.76 44.62
CA GLU A 383 2.85 2.42 44.98
C GLU A 383 4.02 1.90 44.11
N LEU A 384 4.36 2.62 43.06
CA LEU A 384 5.50 2.26 42.21
C LEU A 384 6.83 2.60 42.88
N SER A 385 7.87 1.82 42.59
CA SER A 385 9.25 2.16 42.93
C SER A 385 9.69 3.45 42.23
N ASP A 386 10.69 4.13 42.74
CA ASP A 386 11.21 5.35 42.11
C ASP A 386 11.75 5.06 40.67
N ASP A 387 12.36 3.90 40.47
CA ASP A 387 12.82 3.46 39.14
C ASP A 387 11.64 3.25 38.18
N ASP A 388 10.56 2.60 38.62
CA ASP A 388 9.37 2.43 37.82
C ASP A 388 8.65 3.76 37.51
N LYS A 389 8.61 4.68 38.44
CA LYS A 389 8.10 6.05 38.24
C LYS A 389 8.88 6.77 37.15
N LEU A 390 10.20 6.63 37.15
CA LEU A 390 11.06 7.21 36.10
C LEU A 390 10.80 6.59 34.74
N VAL A 391 10.66 5.26 34.67
CA VAL A 391 10.30 4.54 33.43
C VAL A 391 8.96 5.04 32.91
N VAL A 392 7.93 5.16 33.75
CA VAL A 392 6.61 5.68 33.35
C VAL A 392 6.71 7.10 32.83
N ALA A 393 7.44 7.98 33.49
CA ALA A 393 7.60 9.37 33.07
C ALA A 393 8.29 9.47 31.69
N ARG A 394 9.35 8.70 31.47
CA ARG A 394 10.04 8.64 30.17
C ARG A 394 9.16 7.99 29.08
N ALA A 395 8.45 6.92 29.41
CA ALA A 395 7.53 6.26 28.48
C ALA A 395 6.45 7.21 27.98
N ARG A 396 5.84 8.01 28.84
CA ARG A 396 4.82 8.99 28.48
C ARG A 396 5.40 10.09 27.58
N ARG A 397 6.62 10.57 27.86
CA ARG A 397 7.32 11.52 26.98
C ARG A 397 7.58 10.89 25.59
N ILE A 398 8.06 9.64 25.55
CA ILE A 398 8.28 8.89 24.31
C ILE A 398 6.97 8.78 23.53
N GLN A 399 5.87 8.35 24.15
CA GLN A 399 4.57 8.25 23.48
C GLN A 399 4.13 9.60 22.88
N ARG A 400 4.26 10.69 23.63
CA ARG A 400 3.94 12.03 23.14
C ARG A 400 4.85 12.45 21.99
N PHE A 401 6.15 12.15 22.09
CA PHE A 401 7.13 12.52 21.06
C PHE A 401 7.03 11.67 19.79
N LEU A 402 6.42 10.50 19.83
CA LEU A 402 6.08 9.72 18.64
C LEU A 402 4.99 10.40 17.81
N SER A 403 4.20 11.31 18.37
CA SER A 403 3.28 12.15 17.60
C SER A 403 4.05 13.17 16.75
N GLN A 404 3.50 13.51 15.60
CA GLN A 404 4.13 14.42 14.65
C GLN A 404 3.09 15.16 13.82
N PRO A 405 3.22 16.49 13.62
CA PRO A 405 2.35 17.20 12.71
C PRO A 405 2.69 16.87 11.25
N PHE A 406 1.67 16.61 10.46
CA PHE A 406 1.79 16.26 9.04
C PHE A 406 1.45 17.43 8.14
N HIS A 407 2.16 17.57 7.02
CA HIS A 407 1.92 18.60 6.01
C HIS A 407 0.50 18.51 5.43
N VAL A 408 0.05 17.30 5.13
CA VAL A 408 -1.28 17.07 4.57
C VAL A 408 -2.42 17.34 5.56
N ALA A 409 -2.11 17.45 6.85
CA ALA A 409 -3.08 17.73 7.90
C ALA A 409 -3.08 19.19 8.39
N GLU A 410 -2.25 20.06 7.86
CA GLU A 410 -2.12 21.47 8.31
C GLU A 410 -3.44 22.22 8.32
N THR A 411 -4.28 22.03 7.29
CA THR A 411 -5.58 22.68 7.16
C THR A 411 -6.56 22.27 8.24
N PHE A 412 -6.42 21.07 8.82
CA PHE A 412 -7.29 20.56 9.87
C PHE A 412 -6.76 20.82 11.27
N THR A 413 -5.44 20.77 11.44
CA THR A 413 -4.79 20.89 12.75
C THR A 413 -4.38 22.32 13.07
N GLY A 414 -4.23 23.18 12.05
CA GLY A 414 -3.67 24.52 12.20
C GLY A 414 -2.19 24.54 12.59
N THR A 415 -1.52 23.39 12.55
CA THR A 415 -0.10 23.25 12.88
C THR A 415 0.67 22.90 11.63
N PRO A 416 1.75 23.65 11.29
CA PRO A 416 2.61 23.32 10.14
C PRO A 416 3.19 21.92 10.27
N GLY A 417 3.18 21.16 9.17
CA GLY A 417 3.79 19.85 9.10
C GLY A 417 5.31 19.91 9.18
N VAL A 418 5.94 18.85 9.62
CA VAL A 418 7.40 18.77 9.76
C VAL A 418 7.90 17.42 9.27
N TYR A 419 8.82 17.47 8.32
CA TYR A 419 9.66 16.32 7.96
C TYR A 419 10.82 16.21 8.97
N VAL A 420 10.99 15.08 9.61
CA VAL A 420 12.06 14.87 10.60
C VAL A 420 13.08 13.88 10.05
N LYS A 421 14.33 14.31 9.90
CA LYS A 421 15.41 13.43 9.45
C LYS A 421 15.67 12.30 10.45
N LEU A 422 16.00 11.12 9.92
CA LEU A 422 16.31 9.93 10.72
C LEU A 422 17.38 10.19 11.79
N GLU A 423 18.45 10.89 11.42
CA GLU A 423 19.53 11.22 12.37
C GLU A 423 19.04 12.06 13.56
N ALA A 424 18.21 13.07 13.28
CA ALA A 424 17.59 13.91 14.30
C ALA A 424 16.64 13.09 15.20
N THR A 425 15.88 12.18 14.62
CA THR A 425 14.99 11.25 15.35
C THR A 425 15.79 10.37 16.30
N VAL A 426 16.82 9.68 15.83
CA VAL A 426 17.66 8.79 16.65
C VAL A 426 18.31 9.55 17.79
N LYS A 427 18.88 10.73 17.51
CA LYS A 427 19.52 11.59 18.53
C LYS A 427 18.54 12.04 19.60
N ALA A 428 17.34 12.46 19.21
CA ALA A 428 16.33 12.94 20.13
C ALA A 428 15.84 11.82 21.07
N PHE A 429 15.50 10.66 20.54
CA PHE A 429 15.08 9.52 21.39
C PHE A 429 16.20 8.99 22.26
N LYS A 430 17.45 9.00 21.81
CA LYS A 430 18.61 8.69 22.65
C LYS A 430 18.70 9.63 23.85
N GLY A 431 18.53 10.93 23.65
CA GLY A 431 18.52 11.91 24.73
C GLY A 431 17.39 11.68 25.72
N ILE A 432 16.17 11.32 25.25
CA ILE A 432 15.04 10.99 26.14
C ILE A 432 15.38 9.75 26.98
N LEU A 433 15.94 8.71 26.37
CA LEU A 433 16.33 7.48 27.09
C LEU A 433 17.42 7.75 28.14
N ASN A 434 18.37 8.61 27.84
CA ASN A 434 19.45 8.99 28.75
C ASN A 434 19.00 9.93 29.88
N GLY A 435 17.82 10.56 29.75
CA GLY A 435 17.29 11.50 30.73
C GLY A 435 17.70 12.95 30.52
N ASP A 436 18.29 13.29 29.40
CA ASP A 436 18.74 14.67 29.08
C ASP A 436 17.57 15.66 29.10
N TYR A 437 16.35 15.16 28.88
CA TYR A 437 15.12 15.96 28.79
C TYR A 437 14.12 15.65 29.92
N ASP A 438 14.54 15.04 31.03
CA ASP A 438 13.65 14.70 32.13
C ASP A 438 13.04 15.95 32.83
N HIS A 439 13.59 17.13 32.60
CA HIS A 439 13.08 18.42 33.08
C HIS A 439 11.91 18.98 32.24
N LEU A 440 11.66 18.46 31.04
CA LEU A 440 10.53 18.86 30.18
C LEU A 440 9.25 18.13 30.62
N ALA A 441 8.09 18.80 30.50
CA ALA A 441 6.81 18.15 30.72
C ALA A 441 6.41 17.29 29.51
N GLU A 442 5.49 16.34 29.74
CA GLU A 442 4.97 15.46 28.70
C GLU A 442 4.36 16.23 27.52
N ASP A 443 3.67 17.34 27.78
CA ASP A 443 3.00 18.14 26.76
C ASP A 443 3.97 18.93 25.87
N ASP A 444 5.21 19.15 26.31
CA ASP A 444 6.23 19.79 25.48
C ASP A 444 6.63 18.89 24.29
N PHE A 445 6.45 17.57 24.42
CA PHE A 445 6.73 16.57 23.39
C PHE A 445 5.57 16.30 22.45
N TYR A 446 4.39 16.84 22.73
CA TYR A 446 3.19 16.52 21.95
C TYR A 446 3.11 17.32 20.64
N MET A 447 2.89 16.63 19.52
CA MET A 447 2.75 17.22 18.19
C MET A 447 3.89 18.19 17.85
N VAL A 448 5.11 17.70 17.95
CA VAL A 448 6.34 18.39 17.56
C VAL A 448 7.10 17.55 16.54
N GLY A 449 7.92 18.20 15.73
CA GLY A 449 8.83 17.50 14.80
C GLY A 449 10.06 16.98 15.54
N ASP A 450 11.06 17.81 15.65
CA ASP A 450 12.31 17.50 16.33
C ASP A 450 12.33 17.93 17.81
N ILE A 451 13.44 17.63 18.47
CA ILE A 451 13.62 17.97 19.89
C ILE A 451 13.72 19.48 20.12
N ASP A 452 14.22 20.24 19.15
CA ASP A 452 14.35 21.69 19.28
C ASP A 452 12.97 22.36 19.39
N MET A 453 11.97 21.83 18.70
CA MET A 453 10.58 22.28 18.85
C MET A 453 10.03 22.00 20.25
N ALA A 454 10.36 20.88 20.87
CA ALA A 454 9.98 20.58 22.24
C ALA A 454 10.65 21.55 23.24
N LEU A 455 11.93 21.82 23.05
CA LEU A 455 12.68 22.80 23.84
C LEU A 455 12.10 24.21 23.70
N ALA A 456 11.72 24.62 22.50
CA ALA A 456 11.08 25.91 22.26
C ALA A 456 9.71 26.02 22.96
N LYS A 457 8.91 24.95 22.99
CA LYS A 457 7.66 24.90 23.77
C LYS A 457 7.91 25.06 25.27
N TYR A 458 8.92 24.37 25.79
CA TYR A 458 9.33 24.48 27.18
C TYR A 458 9.71 25.93 27.53
N GLN A 459 10.56 26.58 26.73
CA GLN A 459 10.97 27.97 26.95
C GLN A 459 9.77 28.92 26.97
N LYS A 460 8.87 28.84 26.01
CA LYS A 460 7.64 29.66 25.97
C LYS A 460 6.76 29.46 27.20
N ARG A 461 6.72 28.23 27.75
CA ARG A 461 5.95 27.95 28.95
C ARG A 461 6.60 28.54 30.21
N GLN A 462 7.93 28.69 30.23
CA GLN A 462 8.63 29.32 31.37
C GLN A 462 8.52 30.86 31.34
N GLU A 463 8.30 31.44 30.17
CA GLU A 463 8.14 32.89 30.00
C GLU A 463 6.72 33.40 30.32
N ASN A 464 5.71 32.52 30.33
CA ASN A 464 4.32 32.81 30.68
C ASN A 464 4.00 32.40 32.12
#